data_7b57b81400a1968a7010cf198a90fb74
#
_entry.id   7b57b81400a1968a7010cf198a90fb74
#
_cell.length_a   1.000
_cell.length_b   1.000
_cell.length_c   1.000
_cell.angle_alpha   90.00
_cell.angle_beta   90.00
_cell.angle_gamma   90.00
#
_symmetry.space_group_name_H-M   'P 1'
#
loop_
_entity.id
_entity.type
_entity.pdbx_description
1 polymer ?
#
loop_
_entity_poly.entity_id
_entity_poly.type
_entity_poly.pdbx_seq_one_letter_code
_entity_poly.pdbx_strand_id
1 'polypeptide(L)'
;GLGDVYKRQENRLLKELAIPYAIALEDGRILWKNDCFKELMEGQKKEKYLNRLIPDLHPGVFPKDDMEHVEMEVTYRERDYQVELRRVSLQGFSKKEELLQIPEEQEYFVAVSMRDVTELNSYIRENEEQRMIAGLIYIDNYDEVMESVEEVSQSLLVALIDRKINKYIGEVDGIVKKLEKDKYFVVLRKSGYKKIKEDKFSLLEEVKQVNIGNARSATLS
;
A
#
# COMPACT_ATOMS: atom_id res chain seq x y z
N GLY A 1 30.11 21.85 -35.63
CA GLY A 1 29.03 22.74 -36.09
C GLY A 1 27.94 22.87 -35.05
N LEU A 2 26.93 23.67 -35.30
CA LEU A 2 25.79 23.89 -34.40
C LEU A 2 25.09 22.61 -34.02
N GLY A 3 25.00 21.61 -34.92
CA GLY A 3 24.40 20.29 -34.67
C GLY A 3 25.09 19.48 -33.58
N ASP A 4 26.43 19.59 -33.48
CA ASP A 4 27.20 18.86 -32.47
C ASP A 4 27.03 19.47 -31.05
N VAL A 5 26.78 20.78 -30.99
CA VAL A 5 26.51 21.46 -29.70
C VAL A 5 25.14 21.07 -29.16
N TYR A 6 24.10 21.02 -29.99
CA TYR A 6 22.76 20.59 -29.61
C TYR A 6 22.75 19.11 -29.19
N LYS A 7 23.39 18.23 -29.91
CA LYS A 7 23.54 16.80 -29.54
C LYS A 7 24.25 16.60 -28.21
N ARG A 8 25.29 17.39 -27.93
CA ARG A 8 25.97 17.36 -26.63
C ARG A 8 25.10 17.86 -25.49
N GLN A 9 24.23 18.85 -25.74
CA GLN A 9 23.31 19.38 -24.72
C GLN A 9 22.17 18.40 -24.42
N GLU A 10 21.55 17.78 -25.43
CA GLU A 10 20.52 16.76 -25.22
C GLU A 10 21.04 15.55 -24.44
N ASN A 11 22.23 15.07 -24.79
CA ASN A 11 22.91 14.00 -24.07
C ASN A 11 23.22 14.34 -22.63
N ARG A 12 23.53 15.59 -22.35
CA ARG A 12 23.80 16.06 -21.00
C ARG A 12 22.51 16.12 -20.18
N LEU A 13 21.42 16.62 -20.77
CA LEU A 13 20.10 16.68 -20.10
C LEU A 13 19.61 15.29 -19.71
N LEU A 14 19.69 14.30 -20.58
CA LEU A 14 19.28 12.91 -20.27
C LEU A 14 20.14 12.28 -19.15
N LYS A 15 21.44 12.61 -19.12
CA LYS A 15 22.33 12.13 -18.05
C LYS A 15 22.07 12.82 -16.71
N GLU A 16 21.65 14.07 -16.74
CA GLU A 16 21.39 14.90 -15.53
C GLU A 16 19.95 14.76 -15.00
N LEU A 17 19.10 13.91 -15.60
CA LEU A 17 17.79 13.60 -15.03
C LEU A 17 17.94 13.05 -13.61
N ALA A 18 17.24 13.69 -12.67
CA ALA A 18 17.29 13.37 -11.24
C ALA A 18 16.50 12.10 -10.87
N ILE A 19 16.01 11.34 -11.86
CA ILE A 19 15.29 10.08 -11.67
C ILE A 19 16.00 8.97 -12.45
N PRO A 20 15.95 7.72 -12.00
CA PRO A 20 16.41 6.56 -12.75
C PRO A 20 15.68 6.45 -14.09
N TYR A 21 16.45 6.47 -15.16
CA TYR A 21 15.92 6.41 -16.52
C TYR A 21 16.74 5.42 -17.36
N ALA A 22 16.05 4.58 -18.12
CA ALA A 22 16.68 3.62 -19.00
C ALA A 22 15.92 3.50 -20.32
N ILE A 23 16.61 3.01 -21.35
CA ILE A 23 16.06 2.65 -22.64
C ILE A 23 16.35 1.18 -22.88
N ALA A 24 15.31 0.43 -23.18
CA ALA A 24 15.40 -1.01 -23.43
C ALA A 24 14.78 -1.39 -24.77
N LEU A 25 15.21 -2.53 -25.29
CA LEU A 25 14.59 -3.17 -26.45
C LEU A 25 13.31 -3.93 -26.05
N GLU A 26 12.58 -4.40 -27.04
CA GLU A 26 11.37 -5.22 -26.88
C GLU A 26 11.57 -6.49 -26.05
N ASP A 27 12.78 -7.06 -26.10
CA ASP A 27 13.17 -8.24 -25.32
C ASP A 27 13.55 -7.91 -23.85
N GLY A 28 13.50 -6.63 -23.48
CA GLY A 28 13.88 -6.14 -22.16
C GLY A 28 15.38 -5.87 -21.99
N ARG A 29 16.20 -6.01 -23.04
CA ARG A 29 17.62 -5.71 -22.99
C ARG A 29 17.87 -4.21 -22.89
N ILE A 30 18.61 -3.77 -21.87
CA ILE A 30 18.94 -2.37 -21.60
C ILE A 30 19.99 -1.90 -22.60
N LEU A 31 19.65 -0.90 -23.41
CA LEU A 31 20.56 -0.25 -24.35
C LEU A 31 21.32 0.90 -23.69
N TRP A 32 20.61 1.68 -22.91
CA TRP A 32 21.13 2.87 -22.26
C TRP A 32 20.50 3.09 -20.90
N LYS A 33 21.23 3.74 -20.01
CA LYS A 33 20.78 4.11 -18.67
C LYS A 33 21.54 5.33 -18.17
N ASN A 34 20.85 6.21 -17.45
CA ASN A 34 21.48 7.35 -16.82
C ASN A 34 22.20 6.97 -15.51
N ASP A 35 22.88 7.92 -14.89
CA ASP A 35 23.69 7.64 -13.71
C ASP A 35 22.81 7.27 -12.50
N CYS A 36 21.63 7.88 -12.33
CA CYS A 36 20.68 7.47 -11.30
C CYS A 36 20.25 6.00 -11.44
N PHE A 37 20.03 5.52 -12.66
CA PHE A 37 19.68 4.12 -12.90
C PHE A 37 20.87 3.18 -12.63
N LYS A 38 22.10 3.63 -12.93
CA LYS A 38 23.32 2.87 -12.61
C LYS A 38 23.54 2.74 -11.09
N GLU A 39 23.24 3.81 -10.34
CA GLU A 39 23.29 3.79 -8.87
C GLU A 39 22.24 2.83 -8.31
N LEU A 40 21.02 2.85 -8.84
CA LEU A 40 19.98 1.89 -8.50
C LEU A 40 20.44 0.44 -8.69
N MET A 41 21.22 0.18 -9.75
CA MET A 41 21.79 -1.14 -10.08
C MET A 41 23.05 -1.50 -9.30
N GLU A 42 23.46 -0.73 -8.32
CA GLU A 42 24.73 -1.00 -7.60
C GLU A 42 24.78 -2.45 -7.10
N GLY A 43 25.88 -3.15 -7.39
CA GLY A 43 26.02 -4.59 -7.15
C GLY A 43 25.49 -5.50 -8.26
N GLN A 44 24.69 -5.02 -9.20
CA GLN A 44 24.16 -5.76 -10.37
C GLN A 44 24.53 -5.10 -11.71
N LYS A 45 25.64 -4.39 -11.77
CA LYS A 45 26.08 -3.61 -12.95
C LYS A 45 26.25 -4.43 -14.23
N LYS A 46 26.39 -5.74 -14.11
CA LYS A 46 26.57 -6.67 -15.26
C LYS A 46 25.24 -7.12 -15.88
N GLU A 47 24.12 -6.90 -15.17
CA GLU A 47 22.83 -7.28 -15.72
C GLU A 47 22.47 -6.41 -16.93
N LYS A 48 22.00 -7.09 -17.97
CA LYS A 48 21.67 -6.49 -19.25
C LYS A 48 20.18 -6.44 -19.52
N TYR A 49 19.36 -7.14 -18.73
CA TYR A 49 17.92 -7.25 -18.93
C TYR A 49 17.14 -6.68 -17.75
N LEU A 50 16.09 -5.94 -18.05
CA LEU A 50 15.22 -5.32 -17.04
C LEU A 50 14.60 -6.35 -16.08
N ASN A 51 14.06 -7.44 -16.63
CA ASN A 51 13.40 -8.48 -15.83
C ASN A 51 14.35 -9.28 -14.93
N ARG A 52 15.65 -9.20 -15.16
CA ARG A 52 16.64 -9.80 -14.24
C ARG A 52 16.97 -8.89 -13.08
N LEU A 53 16.80 -7.58 -13.26
CA LEU A 53 16.94 -6.59 -12.20
C LEU A 53 15.65 -6.50 -11.38
N ILE A 54 14.55 -6.34 -12.05
CA ILE A 54 13.21 -6.16 -11.49
C ILE A 54 12.30 -7.14 -12.24
N PRO A 55 11.97 -8.31 -11.65
CA PRO A 55 11.22 -9.38 -12.33
C PRO A 55 9.89 -8.91 -12.92
N ASP A 56 9.24 -7.92 -12.30
CA ASP A 56 7.98 -7.36 -12.75
C ASP A 56 8.09 -6.61 -14.09
N LEU A 57 9.30 -6.14 -14.46
CA LEU A 57 9.59 -5.43 -15.72
C LEU A 57 9.97 -6.40 -16.83
N HIS A 58 9.08 -7.30 -17.19
CA HIS A 58 9.28 -8.27 -18.27
C HIS A 58 8.58 -7.81 -19.57
N PRO A 59 8.98 -8.33 -20.73
CA PRO A 59 8.43 -7.91 -22.03
C PRO A 59 6.90 -7.99 -22.14
N GLY A 60 6.26 -8.86 -21.37
CA GLY A 60 4.80 -9.02 -21.39
C GLY A 60 4.01 -7.83 -20.83
N VAL A 61 4.67 -6.95 -20.04
CA VAL A 61 4.04 -5.73 -19.50
C VAL A 61 4.38 -4.47 -20.30
N PHE A 62 5.19 -4.61 -21.37
CA PHE A 62 5.57 -3.46 -22.18
C PHE A 62 4.40 -2.93 -23.02
N PRO A 63 4.32 -1.60 -23.23
CA PRO A 63 3.31 -0.99 -24.09
C PRO A 63 3.37 -1.60 -25.51
N LYS A 64 2.20 -1.89 -26.09
CA LYS A 64 2.10 -2.48 -27.44
C LYS A 64 1.96 -1.42 -28.53
N ASP A 65 1.46 -0.27 -28.18
CA ASP A 65 1.21 0.85 -29.10
C ASP A 65 1.99 2.11 -28.67
N ASP A 66 2.34 2.96 -29.64
CA ASP A 66 3.11 4.21 -29.40
C ASP A 66 2.33 5.25 -28.58
N MET A 67 1.00 5.14 -28.53
CA MET A 67 0.12 5.98 -27.73
C MET A 67 -0.10 5.44 -26.30
N GLU A 68 0.30 4.22 -26.05
CA GLU A 68 0.13 3.53 -24.78
C GLU A 68 1.32 3.83 -23.85
N HIS A 69 1.03 4.12 -22.62
CA HIS A 69 2.00 4.07 -21.52
C HIS A 69 1.48 3.14 -20.43
N VAL A 70 2.37 2.47 -19.77
CA VAL A 70 2.06 1.58 -18.66
C VAL A 70 2.67 2.16 -17.40
N GLU A 71 1.83 2.36 -16.39
CA GLU A 71 2.28 2.72 -15.05
C GLU A 71 2.05 1.53 -14.12
N MET A 72 3.06 1.22 -13.32
CA MET A 72 2.98 0.15 -12.34
C MET A 72 3.85 0.46 -11.12
N GLU A 73 3.48 -0.09 -9.98
CA GLU A 73 4.33 -0.06 -8.79
C GLU A 73 5.13 -1.35 -8.71
N VAL A 74 6.41 -1.22 -8.38
CA VAL A 74 7.31 -2.34 -8.13
C VAL A 74 8.08 -2.11 -6.84
N THR A 75 8.36 -3.18 -6.13
CA THR A 75 9.26 -3.13 -4.97
C THR A 75 10.63 -3.64 -5.37
N TYR A 76 11.65 -2.81 -5.19
CA TYR A 76 13.04 -3.16 -5.46
C TYR A 76 13.94 -2.73 -4.30
N ARG A 77 14.66 -3.68 -3.72
CA ARG A 77 15.56 -3.45 -2.57
C ARG A 77 14.89 -2.72 -1.41
N GLU A 78 13.73 -3.20 -1.00
CA GLU A 78 12.93 -2.64 0.12
C GLU A 78 12.44 -1.21 -0.10
N ARG A 79 12.45 -0.75 -1.36
CA ARG A 79 11.90 0.54 -1.77
C ARG A 79 10.79 0.34 -2.79
N ASP A 80 9.78 1.18 -2.71
CA ASP A 80 8.66 1.19 -3.65
C ASP A 80 8.93 2.21 -4.76
N TYR A 81 8.79 1.77 -6.01
CA TYR A 81 8.97 2.62 -7.18
C TYR A 81 7.72 2.63 -8.03
N GLN A 82 7.27 3.81 -8.40
CA GLN A 82 6.34 3.98 -9.51
C GLN A 82 7.17 3.96 -10.80
N VAL A 83 6.89 2.99 -11.63
CA VAL A 83 7.55 2.79 -12.93
C VAL A 83 6.60 3.20 -14.04
N GLU A 84 7.10 4.03 -14.95
CA GLU A 84 6.41 4.38 -16.19
C GLU A 84 7.18 3.77 -17.35
N LEU A 85 6.47 3.03 -18.19
CA LEU A 85 6.96 2.42 -19.42
C LEU A 85 6.30 3.10 -20.61
N ARG A 86 7.09 3.62 -21.55
CA ARG A 86 6.59 4.22 -22.78
C ARG A 86 7.25 3.58 -23.99
N ARG A 87 6.44 3.21 -24.97
CA ARG A 87 6.93 2.82 -26.28
C ARG A 87 7.29 4.08 -27.07
N VAL A 88 8.47 4.07 -27.69
CA VAL A 88 8.96 5.16 -28.53
C VAL A 88 9.34 4.57 -29.88
N SER A 89 8.62 5.01 -30.93
CA SER A 89 8.90 4.60 -32.30
C SER A 89 10.21 5.21 -32.79
N LEU A 90 10.95 4.41 -33.54
CA LEU A 90 12.19 4.83 -34.21
C LEU A 90 11.93 5.46 -35.60
N GLN A 91 10.66 5.56 -36.01
CA GLN A 91 10.31 6.22 -37.28
C GLN A 91 10.67 7.71 -37.20
N GLY A 92 11.61 8.12 -38.05
CA GLY A 92 12.10 9.52 -38.09
C GLY A 92 13.40 9.76 -37.32
N PHE A 93 13.87 8.82 -36.51
CA PHE A 93 15.21 8.91 -35.95
C PHE A 93 16.25 8.48 -37.00
N SER A 94 17.27 9.31 -37.17
CA SER A 94 18.40 8.92 -38.01
C SER A 94 19.13 7.73 -37.34
N LYS A 95 19.16 6.55 -37.99
CA LYS A 95 19.85 5.35 -37.51
C LYS A 95 21.37 5.53 -37.27
N LYS A 96 21.89 6.74 -37.48
CA LYS A 96 23.30 7.13 -37.30
C LYS A 96 23.61 7.76 -35.97
N GLU A 97 22.69 7.75 -35.01
CA GLU A 97 23.00 8.27 -33.68
C GLU A 97 23.90 7.26 -32.93
N GLU A 98 25.17 7.61 -32.84
CA GLU A 98 26.28 6.83 -32.26
C GLU A 98 26.10 6.44 -30.77
N LEU A 99 25.06 6.92 -30.12
CA LEU A 99 24.83 6.69 -28.70
C LEU A 99 24.11 5.38 -28.37
N LEU A 100 23.28 4.93 -29.29
CA LEU A 100 22.51 3.70 -29.11
C LEU A 100 22.93 2.75 -30.26
N GLN A 101 23.59 1.64 -29.92
CA GLN A 101 23.82 0.55 -30.84
C GLN A 101 22.48 -0.15 -31.10
N ILE A 102 21.62 0.48 -31.92
CA ILE A 102 20.28 -0.03 -32.22
C ILE A 102 20.43 -1.07 -33.32
N PRO A 103 19.90 -2.30 -33.14
CA PRO A 103 19.84 -3.29 -34.18
C PRO A 103 19.06 -2.77 -35.42
N GLU A 104 19.47 -3.12 -36.64
CA GLU A 104 18.85 -2.61 -37.86
C GLU A 104 17.36 -2.97 -38.02
N GLU A 105 16.95 -4.07 -37.43
CA GLU A 105 15.57 -4.58 -37.46
C GLU A 105 14.65 -3.98 -36.37
N GLN A 106 15.21 -3.14 -35.48
CA GLN A 106 14.43 -2.59 -34.35
C GLN A 106 13.56 -1.44 -34.85
N GLU A 107 12.27 -1.51 -34.57
CA GLU A 107 11.29 -0.50 -34.96
C GLU A 107 10.97 0.49 -33.81
N TYR A 108 11.10 0.07 -32.57
CA TYR A 108 10.86 0.89 -31.39
C TYR A 108 11.73 0.48 -30.21
N PHE A 109 11.76 1.29 -29.20
CA PHE A 109 12.33 0.97 -27.89
C PHE A 109 11.35 1.33 -26.77
N VAL A 110 11.61 0.82 -25.56
CA VAL A 110 10.84 1.11 -24.38
C VAL A 110 11.66 2.05 -23.47
N ALA A 111 11.13 3.22 -23.24
CA ALA A 111 11.66 4.15 -22.26
C ALA A 111 11.10 3.78 -20.88
N VAL A 112 11.97 3.68 -19.89
CA VAL A 112 11.66 3.28 -18.52
C VAL A 112 12.06 4.41 -17.60
N SER A 113 11.12 4.97 -16.87
CA SER A 113 11.40 5.91 -15.78
C SER A 113 10.92 5.33 -14.46
N MET A 114 11.67 5.58 -13.38
CA MET A 114 11.35 5.09 -12.04
C MET A 114 11.34 6.26 -11.07
N ARG A 115 10.30 6.34 -10.25
CA ARG A 115 10.18 7.33 -9.18
C ARG A 115 10.10 6.60 -7.86
N ASP A 116 10.99 6.91 -6.94
CA ASP A 116 10.89 6.40 -5.57
C ASP A 116 9.66 7.01 -4.88
N VAL A 117 8.75 6.15 -4.49
CA VAL A 117 7.49 6.50 -3.80
C VAL A 117 7.41 5.88 -2.41
N THR A 118 8.52 5.36 -1.90
CA THR A 118 8.60 4.67 -0.60
C THR A 118 8.07 5.55 0.53
N GLU A 119 8.55 6.78 0.60
CA GLU A 119 8.12 7.73 1.64
C GLU A 119 6.64 8.11 1.46
N LEU A 120 6.20 8.38 0.23
CA LEU A 120 4.80 8.66 -0.08
C LEU A 120 3.89 7.50 0.33
N ASN A 121 4.25 6.27 -0.04
CA ASN A 121 3.50 5.08 0.33
C ASN A 121 3.49 4.85 1.85
N SER A 122 4.58 5.19 2.53
CA SER A 122 4.66 5.15 3.98
C SER A 122 3.66 6.12 4.62
N TYR A 123 3.60 7.37 4.15
CA TYR A 123 2.63 8.36 4.63
C TYR A 123 1.18 7.97 4.31
N ILE A 124 0.92 7.40 3.13
CA ILE A 124 -0.42 6.93 2.76
C ILE A 124 -0.84 5.81 3.71
N ARG A 125 0.04 4.83 3.99
CA ARG A 125 -0.25 3.73 4.92
C ARG A 125 -0.50 4.25 6.34
N GLU A 126 0.35 5.16 6.82
CA GLU A 126 0.19 5.76 8.15
C GLU A 126 -1.13 6.53 8.26
N ASN A 127 -1.47 7.34 7.26
CA ASN A 127 -2.72 8.09 7.22
C ASN A 127 -3.93 7.14 7.22
N GLU A 128 -3.90 6.07 6.42
CA GLU A 128 -4.95 5.06 6.38
C GLU A 128 -5.12 4.34 7.72
N GLU A 129 -4.03 4.04 8.42
CA GLU A 129 -4.07 3.40 9.75
C GLU A 129 -4.61 4.30 10.84
N GLN A 130 -4.40 5.61 10.70
CA GLN A 130 -4.91 6.61 11.64
C GLN A 130 -6.36 7.03 11.39
N ARG A 131 -6.97 6.61 10.27
CA ARG A 131 -8.39 6.89 10.00
C ARG A 131 -9.26 6.43 11.16
N MET A 132 -10.19 7.30 11.56
CA MET A 132 -11.16 6.98 12.58
C MET A 132 -12.27 6.09 12.02
N ILE A 133 -12.63 5.08 12.77
CA ILE A 133 -13.77 4.19 12.53
C ILE A 133 -14.73 4.37 13.69
N ALA A 134 -15.99 4.52 13.36
CA ALA A 134 -17.07 4.53 14.34
C ALA A 134 -17.87 3.23 14.22
N GLY A 135 -18.33 2.72 15.34
CA GLY A 135 -19.18 1.53 15.43
C GLY A 135 -20.14 1.59 16.58
N LEU A 136 -21.01 0.61 16.63
CA LEU A 136 -21.94 0.40 17.72
C LEU A 136 -21.74 -1.00 18.30
N ILE A 137 -21.86 -1.12 19.61
CA ILE A 137 -21.92 -2.40 20.30
C ILE A 137 -23.30 -2.46 20.98
N TYR A 138 -24.00 -3.55 20.77
CA TYR A 138 -25.29 -3.82 21.38
C TYR A 138 -25.21 -5.00 22.34
N ILE A 139 -25.95 -4.92 23.45
CA ILE A 139 -26.27 -6.09 24.27
C ILE A 139 -27.61 -6.61 23.75
N ASP A 140 -27.59 -7.66 22.94
CA ASP A 140 -28.77 -8.15 22.19
C ASP A 140 -29.89 -8.64 23.09
N ASN A 141 -29.55 -9.24 24.21
CA ASN A 141 -30.50 -9.84 25.17
C ASN A 141 -30.54 -9.12 26.52
N TYR A 142 -30.36 -7.78 26.51
CA TYR A 142 -30.23 -6.99 27.73
C TYR A 142 -31.37 -7.23 28.75
N ASP A 143 -32.62 -7.12 28.30
CA ASP A 143 -33.77 -7.22 29.22
C ASP A 143 -33.87 -8.66 29.77
N GLU A 144 -33.67 -9.68 28.99
CA GLU A 144 -33.69 -11.09 29.42
C GLU A 144 -32.58 -11.41 30.44
N VAL A 145 -31.39 -10.80 30.26
CA VAL A 145 -30.29 -10.97 31.19
C VAL A 145 -30.60 -10.26 32.52
N MET A 146 -31.15 -9.06 32.45
CA MET A 146 -31.54 -8.30 33.66
C MET A 146 -32.64 -8.98 34.47
N GLU A 147 -33.65 -9.55 33.79
CA GLU A 147 -34.72 -10.32 34.44
C GLU A 147 -34.19 -11.63 35.09
N SER A 148 -33.07 -12.14 34.64
CA SER A 148 -32.45 -13.37 35.16
C SER A 148 -31.63 -13.14 36.45
N VAL A 149 -31.53 -11.92 36.92
CA VAL A 149 -30.70 -11.52 38.07
C VAL A 149 -31.56 -10.81 39.10
N GLU A 150 -31.25 -11.01 40.37
CA GLU A 150 -31.88 -10.23 41.45
C GLU A 150 -31.68 -8.73 41.26
N GLU A 151 -32.69 -7.93 41.54
CA GLU A 151 -32.72 -6.48 41.33
C GLU A 151 -31.51 -5.77 41.94
N VAL A 152 -31.07 -6.19 43.12
CA VAL A 152 -29.89 -5.66 43.79
C VAL A 152 -28.59 -5.90 43.01
N SER A 153 -28.51 -6.97 42.23
CA SER A 153 -27.34 -7.36 41.48
C SER A 153 -27.32 -6.84 40.04
N GLN A 154 -28.44 -6.32 39.53
CA GLN A 154 -28.52 -5.80 38.15
C GLN A 154 -27.51 -4.69 37.86
N SER A 155 -27.39 -3.72 38.78
CA SER A 155 -26.42 -2.62 38.63
C SER A 155 -24.97 -3.11 38.63
N LEU A 156 -24.66 -4.14 39.39
CA LEU A 156 -23.32 -4.76 39.39
C LEU A 156 -23.03 -5.46 38.07
N LEU A 157 -23.99 -6.20 37.53
CA LEU A 157 -23.87 -6.86 36.27
C LEU A 157 -23.58 -5.90 35.12
N VAL A 158 -24.36 -4.81 35.05
CA VAL A 158 -24.18 -3.73 34.09
C VAL A 158 -22.77 -3.12 34.21
N ALA A 159 -22.34 -2.81 35.46
CA ALA A 159 -21.03 -2.22 35.72
C ALA A 159 -19.87 -3.15 35.27
N LEU A 160 -20.00 -4.47 35.42
CA LEU A 160 -19.02 -5.45 34.97
C LEU A 160 -18.94 -5.52 33.44
N ILE A 161 -20.10 -5.48 32.77
CA ILE A 161 -20.15 -5.45 31.28
C ILE A 161 -19.55 -4.15 30.77
N ASP A 162 -19.95 -3.00 31.32
CA ASP A 162 -19.41 -1.68 31.01
C ASP A 162 -17.88 -1.66 31.13
N ARG A 163 -17.37 -2.21 32.22
CA ARG A 163 -15.93 -2.27 32.47
C ARG A 163 -15.20 -3.11 31.43
N LYS A 164 -15.77 -4.25 31.03
CA LYS A 164 -15.16 -5.12 30.00
C LYS A 164 -15.12 -4.42 28.64
N ILE A 165 -16.23 -3.81 28.22
CA ILE A 165 -16.29 -3.07 26.95
C ILE A 165 -15.29 -1.91 26.96
N ASN A 166 -15.28 -1.10 28.03
CA ASN A 166 -14.37 0.04 28.14
C ASN A 166 -12.89 -0.39 28.14
N LYS A 167 -12.56 -1.47 28.88
CA LYS A 167 -11.20 -2.00 28.92
C LYS A 167 -10.76 -2.49 27.55
N TYR A 168 -11.56 -3.33 26.90
CA TYR A 168 -11.25 -3.92 25.60
C TYR A 168 -11.01 -2.86 24.51
N ILE A 169 -11.93 -1.90 24.40
CA ILE A 169 -11.78 -0.81 23.44
C ILE A 169 -10.63 0.13 23.84
N GLY A 170 -10.38 0.33 25.12
CA GLY A 170 -9.24 1.13 25.62
C GLY A 170 -7.88 0.51 25.29
N GLU A 171 -7.76 -0.82 25.22
CA GLU A 171 -6.52 -1.52 24.84
C GLU A 171 -6.06 -1.23 23.41
N VAL A 172 -6.96 -0.72 22.56
CA VAL A 172 -6.67 -0.28 21.19
C VAL A 172 -6.80 1.24 21.03
N ASP A 173 -6.64 2.00 22.12
CA ASP A 173 -6.78 3.47 22.17
C ASP A 173 -8.13 3.97 21.64
N GLY A 174 -9.17 3.17 21.76
CA GLY A 174 -10.53 3.53 21.39
C GLY A 174 -11.28 4.27 22.52
N ILE A 175 -12.34 4.96 22.13
CA ILE A 175 -13.24 5.69 23.01
C ILE A 175 -14.59 5.01 22.98
N VAL A 176 -15.20 4.83 24.15
CA VAL A 176 -16.55 4.26 24.31
C VAL A 176 -17.44 5.29 24.95
N LYS A 177 -18.65 5.45 24.41
CA LYS A 177 -19.72 6.23 25.02
C LYS A 177 -20.98 5.38 25.08
N LYS A 178 -21.49 5.12 26.28
CA LYS A 178 -22.81 4.50 26.47
C LYS A 178 -23.88 5.47 26.02
N LEU A 179 -24.71 5.08 25.05
CA LEU A 179 -25.82 5.87 24.55
C LEU A 179 -27.14 5.53 25.23
N GLU A 180 -27.39 4.24 25.41
CA GLU A 180 -28.60 3.68 26.00
C GLU A 180 -28.22 2.54 26.93
N LYS A 181 -29.19 1.95 27.62
CA LYS A 181 -28.95 0.85 28.57
C LYS A 181 -28.19 -0.35 27.95
N ASP A 182 -28.41 -0.60 26.69
CA ASP A 182 -27.93 -1.74 25.91
C ASP A 182 -27.05 -1.36 24.70
N LYS A 183 -26.76 -0.04 24.53
CA LYS A 183 -26.08 0.46 23.33
C LYS A 183 -24.87 1.31 23.68
N TYR A 184 -23.74 1.01 23.02
CA TYR A 184 -22.50 1.75 23.15
C TYR A 184 -22.03 2.24 21.80
N PHE A 185 -21.65 3.50 21.73
CA PHE A 185 -20.95 4.09 20.60
C PHE A 185 -19.44 3.97 20.82
N VAL A 186 -18.73 3.50 19.82
CA VAL A 186 -17.29 3.35 19.89
C VAL A 186 -16.62 4.08 18.73
N VAL A 187 -15.47 4.69 19.00
CA VAL A 187 -14.64 5.34 18.02
C VAL A 187 -13.20 4.89 18.25
N LEU A 188 -12.55 4.40 17.22
CA LEU A 188 -11.17 3.92 17.29
C LEU A 188 -10.45 4.14 15.95
N ARG A 189 -9.13 4.05 15.97
CA ARG A 189 -8.35 4.09 14.73
C ARG A 189 -8.49 2.80 13.96
N LYS A 190 -8.31 2.86 12.63
CA LYS A 190 -8.31 1.68 11.75
C LYS A 190 -7.28 0.63 12.19
N SER A 191 -6.11 1.06 12.68
CA SER A 191 -5.11 0.16 13.28
C SER A 191 -5.64 -0.61 14.49
N GLY A 192 -6.41 0.04 15.36
CA GLY A 192 -7.07 -0.59 16.50
C GLY A 192 -8.15 -1.58 16.05
N TYR A 193 -8.95 -1.22 15.04
CA TYR A 193 -9.95 -2.12 14.46
C TYR A 193 -9.31 -3.38 13.86
N LYS A 194 -8.17 -3.25 13.19
CA LYS A 194 -7.42 -4.42 12.67
C LYS A 194 -7.05 -5.38 13.81
N LYS A 195 -6.53 -4.88 14.93
CA LYS A 195 -6.20 -5.69 16.12
C LYS A 195 -7.42 -6.42 16.67
N ILE A 196 -8.56 -5.72 16.81
CA ILE A 196 -9.83 -6.31 17.24
C ILE A 196 -10.27 -7.42 16.29
N LYS A 197 -10.13 -7.22 14.98
CA LYS A 197 -10.48 -8.21 13.96
C LYS A 197 -9.56 -9.43 14.00
N GLU A 198 -8.25 -9.25 14.21
CA GLU A 198 -7.26 -10.32 14.36
C GLU A 198 -7.53 -11.14 15.62
N ASP A 199 -7.92 -10.48 16.70
CA ASP A 199 -8.37 -11.07 17.95
C ASP A 199 -9.76 -11.75 17.85
N LYS A 200 -10.39 -11.71 16.67
CA LYS A 200 -11.72 -12.28 16.40
C LYS A 200 -12.81 -11.76 17.33
N PHE A 201 -12.70 -10.51 17.73
CA PHE A 201 -13.68 -9.88 18.64
C PHE A 201 -13.86 -10.65 19.96
N SER A 202 -12.78 -11.00 20.64
CA SER A 202 -12.81 -11.79 21.88
C SER A 202 -13.70 -11.21 22.98
N LEU A 203 -13.99 -9.90 22.92
CA LEU A 203 -14.96 -9.24 23.79
C LEU A 203 -16.31 -9.96 23.83
N LEU A 204 -16.76 -10.51 22.69
CA LEU A 204 -18.05 -11.24 22.62
C LEU A 204 -18.08 -12.42 23.59
N GLU A 205 -16.99 -13.17 23.65
CA GLU A 205 -16.86 -14.31 24.56
C GLU A 205 -16.58 -13.87 26.01
N GLU A 206 -15.79 -12.81 26.19
CA GLU A 206 -15.50 -12.29 27.51
C GLU A 206 -16.75 -11.76 28.24
N VAL A 207 -17.67 -11.14 27.50
CA VAL A 207 -18.93 -10.64 28.08
C VAL A 207 -19.87 -11.82 28.41
N LYS A 208 -19.93 -12.85 27.58
CA LYS A 208 -20.68 -14.09 27.89
C LYS A 208 -20.24 -14.75 29.21
N GLN A 209 -18.97 -14.62 29.57
CA GLN A 209 -18.40 -15.22 30.79
C GLN A 209 -18.71 -14.40 32.05
N VAL A 210 -19.28 -13.20 31.93
CA VAL A 210 -19.68 -12.42 33.10
C VAL A 210 -20.84 -13.11 33.82
N ASN A 211 -20.57 -13.67 35.00
CA ASN A 211 -21.57 -14.37 35.81
C ASN A 211 -21.48 -13.95 37.27
N ILE A 212 -22.59 -13.45 37.79
CA ILE A 212 -22.78 -13.10 39.18
C ILE A 212 -24.02 -13.78 39.77
N GLY A 213 -24.40 -14.93 39.24
CA GLY A 213 -25.63 -15.66 39.57
C GLY A 213 -26.74 -15.47 38.55
N ASN A 214 -26.45 -14.81 37.39
CA ASN A 214 -27.40 -14.66 36.29
C ASN A 214 -27.65 -15.99 35.60
N ALA A 215 -28.92 -16.33 35.37
CA ALA A 215 -29.30 -17.56 34.64
C ALA A 215 -29.02 -17.48 33.15
N ARG A 216 -28.89 -16.29 32.57
CA ARG A 216 -28.62 -16.03 31.18
C ARG A 216 -27.35 -15.20 30.98
N SER A 217 -26.50 -15.58 30.06
CA SER A 217 -25.30 -14.83 29.69
C SER A 217 -25.66 -13.67 28.76
N ALA A 218 -24.99 -12.54 28.92
CA ALA A 218 -25.12 -11.42 27.99
C ALA A 218 -24.45 -11.76 26.65
N THR A 219 -25.11 -11.37 25.56
CA THR A 219 -24.58 -11.51 24.19
C THR A 219 -24.44 -10.13 23.56
N LEU A 220 -23.34 -9.92 22.82
CA LEU A 220 -23.07 -8.69 22.10
C LEU A 220 -23.16 -8.89 20.59
N SER A 221 -23.53 -7.82 19.88
CA SER A 221 -23.40 -7.68 18.42
C SER A 221 -22.80 -6.34 18.03
#